data_6e60bda8086273c42aa77543935810ed
#
_entry.id   6e60bda8086273c42aa77543935810ed
#
_cell.length_a   1.000
_cell.length_b   1.000
_cell.length_c   1.000
_cell.angle_alpha   90.00
_cell.angle_beta   90.00
_cell.angle_gamma   90.00
#
_symmetry.space_group_name_H-M   'P 1'
#
loop_
_entity.id
_entity.type
_entity.pdbx_description
1 polymer ?
#
loop_
_entity_poly.entity_id
_entity_poly.type
_entity_poly.pdbx_seq_one_letter_code
_entity_poly.pdbx_strand_id
1 'polypeptide(L)'
;PVGNTIHLGWDASICTEATCYKIYRRNGYYGFIPDHCETGVPGYTGYTFIGSVSGLNTTTFIDDNNGAGLVHGVEYCYMIVACYPDGAESYASVEVCTDLVKDIPVITHVSIITTDLTTGSDSVVWSKPTELDTVQIPPPYEYRLYRSNDFTGSSFTLAATFNDLNDTVYFDNNVNTEGGPLSYKIELYSVPLDLIVGSTQASSVFLSIAETDNELILSWEENVPWTNYTY
;
A
#
# COMPACT_ATOMS: atom_id res chain seq x y z
N PRO A 1 5.40 9.92 3.54
CA PRO A 1 5.81 9.67 2.16
C PRO A 1 4.98 10.48 1.19
N VAL A 2 5.53 10.82 0.03
CA VAL A 2 4.85 11.54 -1.05
C VAL A 2 5.25 10.89 -2.37
N GLY A 3 4.29 10.33 -3.09
CA GLY A 3 4.59 9.57 -4.30
C GLY A 3 5.55 8.41 -4.04
N ASN A 4 6.68 8.37 -4.75
CA ASN A 4 7.73 7.36 -4.57
C ASN A 4 8.90 7.86 -3.70
N THR A 5 8.67 8.84 -2.82
CA THR A 5 9.69 9.44 -1.96
C THR A 5 9.29 9.40 -0.49
N ILE A 6 10.29 9.35 0.40
CA ILE A 6 10.09 9.46 1.84
C ILE A 6 10.80 10.73 2.31
N HIS A 7 10.03 11.61 2.95
CA HIS A 7 10.55 12.83 3.55
C HIS A 7 10.89 12.56 5.01
N LEU A 8 12.15 12.75 5.35
CA LEU A 8 12.69 12.60 6.70
C LEU A 8 12.81 13.97 7.37
N GLY A 9 12.51 14.01 8.65
CA GLY A 9 12.71 15.18 9.51
C GLY A 9 13.17 14.71 10.89
N TRP A 10 14.09 15.45 11.51
CA TRP A 10 14.63 15.15 12.83
C TRP A 10 14.94 16.42 13.63
N ASP A 11 15.12 16.27 14.92
CA ASP A 11 15.56 17.36 15.77
C ASP A 11 17.07 17.58 15.63
N ALA A 12 17.50 18.85 15.67
CA ALA A 12 18.91 19.17 15.60
C ALA A 12 19.68 18.53 16.78
N SER A 13 20.93 18.14 16.53
CA SER A 13 21.81 17.64 17.57
C SER A 13 21.94 18.66 18.71
N ILE A 14 21.89 18.19 19.95
CA ILE A 14 22.17 19.01 21.13
C ILE A 14 23.63 19.46 21.20
N CYS A 15 24.53 18.77 20.51
CA CYS A 15 25.94 19.15 20.39
C CYS A 15 26.09 20.14 19.24
N THR A 16 26.41 21.39 19.57
CA THR A 16 26.53 22.51 18.63
C THR A 16 27.72 22.41 17.68
N GLU A 17 28.66 21.50 17.93
CA GLU A 17 29.83 21.25 17.09
C GLU A 17 29.51 20.33 15.91
N ALA A 18 28.29 19.81 15.82
CA ALA A 18 27.86 18.98 14.68
C ALA A 18 27.85 19.81 13.39
N THR A 19 28.48 19.29 12.35
CA THR A 19 28.65 19.96 11.05
C THR A 19 27.85 19.35 9.94
N CYS A 20 27.39 18.12 10.12
CA CYS A 20 26.55 17.42 9.14
C CYS A 20 25.72 16.31 9.79
N TYR A 21 24.79 15.77 9.01
CA TYR A 21 24.08 14.54 9.33
C TYR A 21 24.26 13.53 8.20
N LYS A 22 24.48 12.28 8.55
CA LYS A 22 24.50 11.13 7.64
C LYS A 22 23.22 10.35 7.79
N ILE A 23 22.62 9.97 6.67
CA ILE A 23 21.35 9.27 6.62
C ILE A 23 21.60 7.85 6.12
N TYR A 24 21.05 6.88 6.85
CA TYR A 24 21.15 5.47 6.55
C TYR A 24 19.79 4.85 6.38
N ARG A 25 19.63 3.93 5.42
CA ARG A 25 18.41 3.24 5.10
C ARG A 25 18.61 1.73 5.06
N ARG A 26 17.60 1.01 5.49
CA ARG A 26 17.48 -0.45 5.37
C ARG A 26 16.04 -0.83 5.00
N ASN A 27 15.85 -1.97 4.34
CA ASN A 27 14.53 -2.56 4.15
C ASN A 27 14.20 -3.45 5.36
N GLY A 28 13.07 -3.11 6.02
CA GLY A 28 12.59 -3.80 7.22
C GLY A 28 13.33 -3.43 8.50
N TYR A 29 12.62 -3.59 9.61
CA TYR A 29 13.10 -3.29 10.98
C TYR A 29 14.21 -4.22 11.41
N TYR A 30 15.25 -3.68 12.08
CA TYR A 30 16.38 -4.44 12.64
C TYR A 30 16.34 -4.53 14.17
N GLY A 31 15.92 -3.45 14.84
CA GLY A 31 15.93 -3.35 16.29
C GLY A 31 17.31 -2.99 16.86
N PHE A 32 18.05 -2.11 16.17
CA PHE A 32 19.39 -1.69 16.61
C PHE A 32 19.34 -0.89 17.91
N ILE A 33 20.13 -1.31 18.88
CA ILE A 33 20.38 -0.58 20.13
C ILE A 33 21.89 -0.38 20.22
N PRO A 34 22.40 0.88 20.16
CA PRO A 34 23.83 1.14 20.24
C PRO A 34 24.42 0.68 21.56
N ASP A 35 25.59 0.03 21.54
CA ASP A 35 26.38 -0.23 22.73
C ASP A 35 27.22 1.01 23.11
N HIS A 36 27.74 1.06 24.34
CA HIS A 36 28.42 2.21 24.94
C HIS A 36 29.63 2.78 24.18
N CYS A 37 30.21 2.01 23.26
CA CYS A 37 31.37 2.42 22.47
C CYS A 37 31.07 2.39 20.96
N GLU A 38 29.83 2.26 20.55
CA GLU A 38 29.44 2.02 19.16
C GLU A 38 28.82 3.29 18.56
N THR A 39 29.68 4.16 17.98
CA THR A 39 29.28 5.35 17.27
C THR A 39 29.00 5.04 15.80
N GLY A 40 28.17 5.88 15.15
CA GLY A 40 27.76 5.65 13.76
C GLY A 40 26.73 4.53 13.62
N VAL A 41 26.58 3.99 12.42
CA VAL A 41 25.73 2.83 12.10
C VAL A 41 26.62 1.67 11.68
N PRO A 42 26.68 0.61 12.49
CA PRO A 42 27.58 -0.52 12.20
C PRO A 42 27.15 -1.30 10.95
N GLY A 43 28.15 -1.75 10.17
CA GLY A 43 27.89 -2.46 8.92
C GLY A 43 27.12 -3.78 9.07
N TYR A 44 27.22 -4.45 10.24
CA TYR A 44 26.49 -5.70 10.50
C TYR A 44 24.98 -5.52 10.60
N THR A 45 24.49 -4.28 10.79
CA THR A 45 23.05 -3.96 10.85
C THR A 45 22.38 -4.05 9.48
N GLY A 46 23.16 -4.05 8.40
CA GLY A 46 22.67 -4.07 7.03
C GLY A 46 22.10 -2.73 6.55
N TYR A 47 22.29 -1.66 7.32
CA TYR A 47 21.96 -0.30 6.88
C TYR A 47 22.94 0.20 5.84
N THR A 48 22.43 0.88 4.83
CA THR A 48 23.22 1.48 3.75
C THR A 48 23.19 3.00 3.88
N PHE A 49 24.35 3.65 3.76
CA PHE A 49 24.44 5.09 3.64
C PHE A 49 23.76 5.55 2.35
N ILE A 50 22.80 6.50 2.44
CA ILE A 50 22.05 7.01 1.29
C ILE A 50 22.30 8.49 1.01
N GLY A 51 22.89 9.23 1.94
CA GLY A 51 23.19 10.64 1.74
C GLY A 51 23.56 11.38 3.01
N SER A 52 23.97 12.63 2.84
CA SER A 52 24.29 13.52 3.95
C SER A 52 23.83 14.93 3.67
N VAL A 53 23.54 15.68 4.75
CA VAL A 53 23.22 17.10 4.71
C VAL A 53 24.19 17.87 5.60
N SER A 54 24.62 19.05 5.18
CA SER A 54 25.56 19.89 5.91
C SER A 54 24.83 20.95 6.74
N GLY A 55 25.38 21.23 7.91
CA GLY A 55 24.90 22.25 8.85
C GLY A 55 24.03 21.68 9.97
N LEU A 56 24.25 22.19 11.19
CA LEU A 56 23.55 21.77 12.42
C LEU A 56 22.01 21.87 12.29
N ASN A 57 21.53 22.90 11.62
CA ASN A 57 20.10 23.19 11.51
C ASN A 57 19.45 22.62 10.23
N THR A 58 20.20 21.90 9.41
CA THR A 58 19.64 21.21 8.24
C THR A 58 19.14 19.85 8.69
N THR A 59 17.88 19.78 9.04
CA THR A 59 17.24 18.64 9.73
C THR A 59 16.18 17.93 8.87
N THR A 60 16.33 18.02 7.55
CA THR A 60 15.42 17.33 6.59
C THR A 60 16.23 16.68 5.48
N PHE A 61 15.70 15.57 4.97
CA PHE A 61 16.23 14.86 3.81
C PHE A 61 15.10 14.22 3.04
N ILE A 62 15.20 14.19 1.72
CA ILE A 62 14.24 13.49 0.85
C ILE A 62 14.95 12.27 0.28
N ASP A 63 14.44 11.09 0.60
CA ASP A 63 14.88 9.85 -0.02
C ASP A 63 14.02 9.58 -1.26
N ASP A 64 14.60 9.79 -2.41
CA ASP A 64 14.03 9.52 -3.74
C ASP A 64 14.75 8.35 -4.44
N ASN A 65 15.61 7.62 -3.70
CA ASN A 65 16.44 6.55 -4.22
C ASN A 65 17.31 7.00 -5.41
N ASN A 66 17.94 8.18 -5.28
CA ASN A 66 18.72 8.83 -6.34
C ASN A 66 17.93 9.05 -7.64
N GLY A 67 16.68 9.46 -7.51
CA GLY A 67 15.79 9.74 -8.63
C GLY A 67 15.08 8.51 -9.23
N ALA A 68 15.42 7.29 -8.77
CA ALA A 68 14.76 6.06 -9.24
C ALA A 68 13.41 5.81 -8.55
N GLY A 69 13.17 6.51 -7.43
CA GLY A 69 12.00 6.29 -6.57
C GLY A 69 12.12 5.04 -5.69
N LEU A 70 11.35 5.05 -4.62
CA LEU A 70 11.22 3.94 -3.68
C LEU A 70 10.08 3.02 -4.11
N VAL A 71 10.12 1.76 -3.67
CA VAL A 71 9.14 0.74 -4.05
C VAL A 71 7.99 0.71 -3.04
N HIS A 72 6.76 0.75 -3.51
CA HIS A 72 5.56 0.59 -2.69
C HIS A 72 5.47 -0.81 -2.07
N GLY A 73 4.97 -0.88 -0.82
CA GLY A 73 4.83 -2.13 -0.08
C GLY A 73 6.12 -2.67 0.52
N VAL A 74 7.19 -1.87 0.47
CA VAL A 74 8.45 -2.14 1.17
C VAL A 74 8.53 -1.25 2.39
N GLU A 75 8.75 -1.84 3.57
CA GLU A 75 9.07 -1.09 4.78
C GLU A 75 10.51 -0.57 4.70
N TYR A 76 10.67 0.73 4.80
CA TYR A 76 11.97 1.41 4.84
C TYR A 76 12.23 1.94 6.24
N CYS A 77 13.36 1.56 6.80
CA CYS A 77 13.81 1.98 8.13
C CYS A 77 15.02 2.89 8.01
N TYR A 78 15.06 3.92 8.84
CA TYR A 78 16.08 4.97 8.79
C TYR A 78 16.73 5.17 10.14
N MET A 79 18.02 5.48 10.11
CA MET A 79 18.79 6.00 11.23
C MET A 79 19.62 7.19 10.75
N ILE A 80 19.85 8.15 11.66
CA ILE A 80 20.59 9.38 11.42
C ILE A 80 21.75 9.46 12.41
N VAL A 81 22.86 9.94 11.92
CA VAL A 81 24.11 10.12 12.69
C VAL A 81 24.60 11.55 12.48
N ALA A 82 24.88 12.27 13.55
CA ALA A 82 25.57 13.55 13.46
C ALA A 82 27.06 13.35 13.27
N CYS A 83 27.71 14.17 12.44
CA CYS A 83 29.13 14.12 12.19
C CYS A 83 29.81 15.43 12.62
N TYR A 84 31.08 15.31 13.03
CA TYR A 84 31.90 16.36 13.63
C TYR A 84 33.14 16.68 12.79
N PRO A 85 33.79 17.86 12.98
CA PRO A 85 34.92 18.29 12.15
C PRO A 85 36.12 17.37 12.17
N ASP A 86 36.32 16.62 13.27
CA ASP A 86 37.43 15.67 13.47
C ASP A 86 37.16 14.28 12.86
N GLY A 87 35.99 14.11 12.21
CA GLY A 87 35.55 12.84 11.64
C GLY A 87 34.85 11.91 12.63
N ALA A 88 34.62 12.36 13.85
CA ALA A 88 33.84 11.61 14.83
C ALA A 88 32.35 11.59 14.42
N GLU A 89 31.64 10.60 14.90
CA GLU A 89 30.21 10.38 14.69
C GLU A 89 29.48 10.22 16.02
N SER A 90 28.24 10.69 16.08
CA SER A 90 27.36 10.42 17.21
C SER A 90 26.93 8.95 17.26
N TYR A 91 26.26 8.56 18.32
CA TYR A 91 25.40 7.38 18.27
C TYR A 91 24.33 7.56 17.19
N ALA A 92 23.90 6.45 16.61
CA ALA A 92 22.75 6.46 15.71
C ALA A 92 21.49 6.90 16.45
N SER A 93 20.60 7.57 15.76
CA SER A 93 19.24 7.82 16.27
C SER A 93 18.50 6.51 16.55
N VAL A 94 17.36 6.61 17.21
CA VAL A 94 16.40 5.50 17.20
C VAL A 94 16.03 5.16 15.75
N GLU A 95 15.77 3.87 15.52
CA GLU A 95 15.31 3.36 14.24
C GLU A 95 13.86 3.76 14.03
N VAL A 96 13.56 4.40 12.90
CA VAL A 96 12.19 4.80 12.51
C VAL A 96 11.86 4.17 11.17
N CYS A 97 10.74 3.46 11.12
CA CYS A 97 10.32 2.76 9.92
C CYS A 97 9.02 3.33 9.37
N THR A 98 8.88 3.29 8.06
CA THR A 98 7.66 3.61 7.32
C THR A 98 7.63 2.83 6.01
N ASP A 99 6.45 2.59 5.49
CA ASP A 99 6.24 2.02 4.17
C ASP A 99 5.58 3.04 3.24
N LEU A 100 5.83 2.89 1.94
CA LEU A 100 5.09 3.60 0.91
C LEU A 100 3.80 2.83 0.65
N VAL A 101 2.72 3.30 1.26
CA VAL A 101 1.39 2.78 0.96
C VAL A 101 1.00 3.28 -0.43
N LYS A 102 0.69 2.35 -1.33
CA LYS A 102 0.14 2.70 -2.63
C LYS A 102 -1.28 3.23 -2.41
N ASP A 103 -1.49 4.51 -2.70
CA ASP A 103 -2.80 5.15 -2.56
C ASP A 103 -3.71 4.76 -3.73
N ILE A 104 -4.26 3.58 -3.65
CA ILE A 104 -5.13 2.96 -4.65
C ILE A 104 -6.50 2.64 -4.05
N PRO A 105 -7.55 2.56 -4.87
CA PRO A 105 -8.83 2.09 -4.38
C PRO A 105 -8.70 0.63 -3.91
N VAL A 106 -9.31 0.30 -2.78
CA VAL A 106 -9.34 -1.06 -2.24
C VAL A 106 -10.79 -1.51 -2.12
N ILE A 107 -11.15 -2.61 -2.78
CA ILE A 107 -12.48 -3.21 -2.59
C ILE A 107 -12.56 -3.71 -1.14
N THR A 108 -13.58 -3.25 -0.42
CA THR A 108 -13.81 -3.56 0.99
C THR A 108 -14.95 -4.55 1.19
N HIS A 109 -15.87 -4.63 0.24
CA HIS A 109 -17.00 -5.55 0.27
C HIS A 109 -17.37 -6.03 -1.13
N VAL A 110 -17.70 -7.31 -1.23
CA VAL A 110 -18.47 -7.89 -2.33
C VAL A 110 -19.55 -8.75 -1.68
N SER A 111 -20.80 -8.27 -1.69
CA SER A 111 -21.90 -8.91 -0.98
C SER A 111 -23.01 -9.27 -1.96
N ILE A 112 -23.43 -10.53 -1.94
CA ILE A 112 -24.59 -10.99 -2.70
C ILE A 112 -25.85 -10.42 -2.03
N ILE A 113 -26.63 -9.66 -2.77
CA ILE A 113 -27.91 -9.07 -2.33
C ILE A 113 -29.05 -10.03 -2.65
N THR A 114 -29.06 -10.56 -3.86
CA THR A 114 -30.07 -11.49 -4.34
C THR A 114 -29.40 -12.65 -5.06
N THR A 115 -29.73 -13.88 -4.67
CA THR A 115 -29.27 -15.11 -5.32
C THR A 115 -30.25 -15.51 -6.39
N ASP A 116 -29.82 -15.52 -7.66
CA ASP A 116 -30.62 -15.94 -8.82
C ASP A 116 -29.70 -16.21 -10.02
N LEU A 117 -30.13 -17.10 -10.92
CA LEU A 117 -29.37 -17.43 -12.12
C LEU A 117 -29.31 -16.31 -13.17
N THR A 118 -30.29 -15.38 -13.16
CA THR A 118 -30.47 -14.35 -14.20
C THR A 118 -30.71 -12.96 -13.67
N THR A 119 -31.35 -12.85 -12.52
CA THR A 119 -31.74 -11.57 -11.90
C THR A 119 -31.06 -11.33 -10.56
N GLY A 120 -29.99 -12.07 -10.27
CA GLY A 120 -29.17 -11.87 -9.09
C GLY A 120 -28.52 -10.50 -9.05
N SER A 121 -28.11 -10.08 -7.88
CA SER A 121 -27.46 -8.79 -7.69
C SER A 121 -26.39 -8.85 -6.61
N ASP A 122 -25.29 -8.12 -6.86
CA ASP A 122 -24.19 -7.91 -5.94
C ASP A 122 -24.05 -6.44 -5.56
N SER A 123 -23.60 -6.18 -4.34
CA SER A 123 -23.10 -4.87 -3.90
C SER A 123 -21.59 -4.91 -3.82
N VAL A 124 -20.94 -4.04 -4.56
CA VAL A 124 -19.48 -3.85 -4.54
C VAL A 124 -19.16 -2.50 -3.92
N VAL A 125 -18.33 -2.50 -2.87
CA VAL A 125 -17.92 -1.28 -2.16
C VAL A 125 -16.42 -1.21 -2.11
N TRP A 126 -15.86 -0.02 -2.32
CA TRP A 126 -14.42 0.22 -2.23
C TRP A 126 -14.11 1.50 -1.45
N SER A 127 -12.90 1.57 -0.92
CA SER A 127 -12.36 2.81 -0.35
C SER A 127 -11.79 3.68 -1.45
N LYS A 128 -11.97 4.99 -1.31
CA LYS A 128 -11.27 5.94 -2.18
C LYS A 128 -9.84 6.15 -1.70
N PRO A 129 -8.90 6.50 -2.60
CA PRO A 129 -7.59 7.00 -2.21
C PRO A 129 -7.72 8.27 -1.37
N THR A 130 -6.90 8.39 -0.32
CA THR A 130 -6.94 9.52 0.63
C THR A 130 -5.75 10.47 0.49
N GLU A 131 -4.62 10.00 -0.03
CA GLU A 131 -3.36 10.74 -0.14
C GLU A 131 -2.82 10.77 -1.57
N LEU A 132 -3.72 10.89 -2.55
CA LEU A 132 -3.35 10.89 -3.96
C LEU A 132 -2.52 12.12 -4.32
N ASP A 133 -1.31 11.90 -4.84
CA ASP A 133 -0.43 12.98 -5.33
C ASP A 133 -0.99 13.58 -6.61
N THR A 134 -1.77 14.65 -6.47
CA THR A 134 -2.42 15.33 -7.59
C THR A 134 -1.47 16.09 -8.52
N VAL A 135 -0.19 16.23 -8.14
CA VAL A 135 0.84 16.87 -8.98
C VAL A 135 1.42 15.85 -9.96
N GLN A 136 1.80 14.68 -9.46
CA GLN A 136 2.32 13.59 -10.30
C GLN A 136 1.22 12.84 -11.03
N ILE A 137 0.03 12.76 -10.43
CA ILE A 137 -1.14 12.06 -10.96
C ILE A 137 -2.28 13.07 -11.06
N PRO A 138 -2.32 13.89 -12.12
CA PRO A 138 -3.30 14.98 -12.23
C PRO A 138 -4.71 14.47 -12.50
N PRO A 139 -5.75 15.17 -11.98
CA PRO A 139 -7.15 14.92 -12.33
C PRO A 139 -7.46 15.36 -13.78
N PRO A 140 -8.59 14.97 -14.38
CA PRO A 140 -9.67 14.19 -13.78
C PRO A 140 -9.34 12.70 -13.65
N TYR A 141 -9.98 12.08 -12.66
CA TYR A 141 -9.87 10.65 -12.39
C TYR A 141 -11.13 9.92 -12.82
N GLU A 142 -10.96 8.62 -13.10
CA GLU A 142 -12.04 7.71 -13.45
C GLU A 142 -11.84 6.39 -12.71
N TYR A 143 -12.88 5.88 -12.04
CA TYR A 143 -12.89 4.49 -11.65
C TYR A 143 -13.44 3.64 -12.79
N ARG A 144 -12.78 2.52 -13.04
CA ARG A 144 -13.23 1.47 -13.94
C ARG A 144 -13.43 0.20 -13.14
N LEU A 145 -14.67 -0.22 -13.01
CA LEU A 145 -15.03 -1.46 -12.35
C LEU A 145 -15.25 -2.55 -13.40
N TYR A 146 -14.55 -3.64 -13.22
CA TYR A 146 -14.62 -4.82 -14.08
C TYR A 146 -15.19 -6.00 -13.31
N ARG A 147 -15.86 -6.90 -14.02
CA ARG A 147 -16.39 -8.16 -13.49
C ARG A 147 -15.84 -9.35 -14.26
N SER A 148 -15.56 -10.45 -13.55
CA SER A 148 -15.30 -11.79 -14.09
C SER A 148 -16.23 -12.81 -13.42
N ASN A 149 -16.60 -13.88 -14.15
CA ASN A 149 -17.50 -14.92 -13.67
C ASN A 149 -16.72 -16.12 -13.09
N ASP A 150 -15.65 -15.84 -12.36
CA ASP A 150 -14.81 -16.83 -11.68
C ASP A 150 -14.05 -16.22 -10.50
N PHE A 151 -13.46 -17.07 -9.62
CA PHE A 151 -12.67 -16.62 -8.47
C PHE A 151 -11.37 -15.91 -8.83
N THR A 152 -10.74 -16.30 -9.89
CA THR A 152 -9.37 -15.86 -10.22
C THR A 152 -9.35 -14.56 -11.00
N GLY A 153 -10.48 -14.15 -11.56
CA GLY A 153 -10.54 -13.01 -12.46
C GLY A 153 -9.85 -13.29 -13.78
N SER A 154 -10.06 -14.47 -14.33
CA SER A 154 -9.39 -14.91 -15.58
C SER A 154 -9.83 -14.13 -16.81
N SER A 155 -11.05 -13.56 -16.80
CA SER A 155 -11.62 -12.81 -17.93
C SER A 155 -12.49 -11.64 -17.44
N PHE A 156 -11.87 -10.50 -17.27
CA PHE A 156 -12.55 -9.27 -16.84
C PHE A 156 -13.23 -8.55 -18.00
N THR A 157 -14.48 -8.15 -17.78
CA THR A 157 -15.26 -7.26 -18.65
C THR A 157 -15.64 -6.01 -17.89
N LEU A 158 -15.61 -4.84 -18.55
CA LEU A 158 -15.99 -3.57 -17.94
C LEU A 158 -17.47 -3.62 -17.53
N ALA A 159 -17.74 -3.44 -16.24
CA ALA A 159 -19.09 -3.41 -15.68
C ALA A 159 -19.61 -1.97 -15.54
N ALA A 160 -18.77 -1.04 -15.07
CA ALA A 160 -19.15 0.36 -14.87
C ALA A 160 -17.93 1.30 -14.85
N THR A 161 -18.19 2.59 -15.07
CA THR A 161 -17.23 3.71 -14.95
C THR A 161 -17.81 4.81 -14.07
N PHE A 162 -16.96 5.47 -13.26
CA PHE A 162 -17.36 6.55 -12.36
C PHE A 162 -16.34 7.67 -12.45
N ASN A 163 -16.82 8.92 -12.59
CA ASN A 163 -15.97 10.10 -12.76
C ASN A 163 -15.82 10.92 -11.46
N ASP A 164 -16.44 10.48 -10.37
CA ASP A 164 -16.28 11.08 -9.04
C ASP A 164 -15.56 10.10 -8.10
N LEU A 165 -14.48 10.56 -7.45
CA LEU A 165 -13.76 9.77 -6.45
C LEU A 165 -14.60 9.42 -5.21
N ASN A 166 -15.73 10.09 -5.01
CA ASN A 166 -16.66 9.76 -3.94
C ASN A 166 -17.68 8.67 -4.32
N ASP A 167 -17.75 8.28 -5.60
CA ASP A 167 -18.51 7.12 -6.02
C ASP A 167 -17.75 5.85 -5.59
N THR A 168 -18.17 5.25 -4.50
CA THR A 168 -17.49 4.12 -3.88
C THR A 168 -18.38 2.90 -3.68
N VAL A 169 -19.58 2.91 -4.29
CA VAL A 169 -20.56 1.82 -4.20
C VAL A 169 -21.15 1.58 -5.58
N TYR A 170 -21.27 0.31 -5.94
CA TYR A 170 -21.96 -0.12 -7.15
C TYR A 170 -22.86 -1.32 -6.88
N PHE A 171 -24.07 -1.29 -7.45
CA PHE A 171 -24.99 -2.42 -7.44
C PHE A 171 -25.01 -3.07 -8.82
N ASP A 172 -24.44 -4.25 -8.92
CA ASP A 172 -24.41 -5.04 -10.15
C ASP A 172 -25.67 -5.90 -10.20
N ASN A 173 -26.58 -5.57 -11.09
CA ASN A 173 -27.88 -6.20 -11.20
C ASN A 173 -27.95 -7.08 -12.45
N ASN A 174 -28.88 -8.06 -12.44
CA ASN A 174 -29.11 -9.02 -13.53
C ASN A 174 -27.85 -9.83 -13.84
N VAL A 175 -27.19 -10.30 -12.79
CA VAL A 175 -26.03 -11.18 -12.84
C VAL A 175 -26.37 -12.57 -12.30
N ASN A 176 -25.62 -13.56 -12.73
CA ASN A 176 -25.75 -14.92 -12.20
C ASN A 176 -24.97 -15.03 -10.89
N THR A 177 -25.66 -14.95 -9.76
CA THR A 177 -25.09 -15.09 -8.42
C THR A 177 -25.26 -16.48 -7.82
N GLU A 178 -25.94 -17.41 -8.52
CA GLU A 178 -26.17 -18.78 -8.07
C GLU A 178 -25.20 -19.78 -8.72
N GLY A 179 -24.84 -19.54 -9.98
CA GLY A 179 -24.09 -20.51 -10.79
C GLY A 179 -22.59 -20.52 -10.51
N GLY A 180 -22.04 -19.55 -9.78
CA GLY A 180 -20.63 -19.46 -9.46
C GLY A 180 -20.25 -18.12 -8.82
N PRO A 181 -19.00 -17.98 -8.38
CA PRO A 181 -18.49 -16.75 -7.80
C PRO A 181 -18.34 -15.66 -8.86
N LEU A 182 -18.52 -14.40 -8.43
CA LEU A 182 -18.22 -13.24 -9.23
C LEU A 182 -16.99 -12.54 -8.63
N SER A 183 -16.01 -12.22 -9.45
CA SER A 183 -14.86 -11.38 -9.06
C SER A 183 -14.99 -10.00 -9.66
N TYR A 184 -14.64 -9.01 -8.85
CA TYR A 184 -14.62 -7.61 -9.25
C TYR A 184 -13.22 -7.05 -9.13
N LYS A 185 -12.85 -6.20 -10.07
CA LYS A 185 -11.61 -5.44 -10.06
C LYS A 185 -11.93 -3.97 -10.24
N ILE A 186 -11.47 -3.13 -9.29
CA ILE A 186 -11.55 -1.67 -9.40
C ILE A 186 -10.19 -1.11 -9.82
N GLU A 187 -10.18 -0.27 -10.83
CA GLU A 187 -9.01 0.48 -11.28
C GLU A 187 -9.23 1.96 -11.08
N LEU A 188 -8.24 2.67 -10.55
CA LEU A 188 -8.17 4.11 -10.60
C LEU A 188 -7.36 4.53 -11.82
N TYR A 189 -7.94 5.38 -12.64
CA TYR A 189 -7.36 5.84 -13.90
C TYR A 189 -7.18 7.35 -13.88
N SER A 190 -5.98 7.82 -14.27
CA SER A 190 -5.72 9.24 -14.52
C SER A 190 -5.93 9.52 -16.00
N VAL A 191 -6.97 10.24 -16.32
CA VAL A 191 -7.34 10.55 -17.73
C VAL A 191 -6.25 11.35 -18.46
N PRO A 192 -5.63 12.39 -17.86
CA PRO A 192 -4.59 13.16 -18.54
C PRO A 192 -3.32 12.39 -18.85
N LEU A 193 -3.01 11.36 -18.03
CA LEU A 193 -1.81 10.53 -18.20
C LEU A 193 -2.06 9.28 -19.05
N ASP A 194 -3.33 8.97 -19.34
CA ASP A 194 -3.75 7.69 -19.95
C ASP A 194 -3.17 6.47 -19.21
N LEU A 195 -3.24 6.51 -17.87
CA LEU A 195 -2.52 5.60 -16.99
C LEU A 195 -3.41 5.03 -15.90
N ILE A 196 -3.34 3.71 -15.68
CA ILE A 196 -3.88 3.05 -14.49
C ILE A 196 -2.96 3.37 -13.31
N VAL A 197 -3.50 4.09 -12.31
CA VAL A 197 -2.77 4.47 -11.10
C VAL A 197 -2.62 3.26 -10.17
N GLY A 198 -3.68 2.45 -10.06
CA GLY A 198 -3.66 1.23 -9.29
C GLY A 198 -4.97 0.48 -9.35
N SER A 199 -4.94 -0.78 -8.93
CA SER A 199 -6.11 -1.66 -8.94
C SER A 199 -6.10 -2.65 -7.77
N THR A 200 -7.29 -3.04 -7.31
CA THR A 200 -7.49 -4.18 -6.40
C THR A 200 -8.61 -5.06 -6.90
N GLN A 201 -8.59 -6.30 -6.47
CA GLN A 201 -9.57 -7.33 -6.84
C GLN A 201 -10.12 -8.00 -5.59
N ALA A 202 -11.40 -8.35 -5.63
CA ALA A 202 -12.06 -9.18 -4.63
C ALA A 202 -13.17 -10.01 -5.28
N SER A 203 -13.50 -11.16 -4.70
CA SER A 203 -14.63 -11.99 -5.12
C SER A 203 -15.80 -11.93 -4.14
N SER A 204 -16.98 -12.32 -4.60
CA SER A 204 -18.06 -12.75 -3.71
C SER A 204 -17.67 -14.06 -3.02
N VAL A 205 -18.26 -14.33 -1.85
CA VAL A 205 -18.16 -15.64 -1.20
C VAL A 205 -19.01 -16.63 -1.98
N PHE A 206 -18.45 -17.79 -2.29
CA PHE A 206 -19.18 -18.87 -2.95
C PHE A 206 -19.31 -20.06 -2.02
N LEU A 207 -20.55 -20.47 -1.76
CA LEU A 207 -20.90 -21.63 -0.94
C LEU A 207 -21.12 -22.85 -1.81
N SER A 208 -20.41 -23.94 -1.54
CA SER A 208 -20.66 -25.25 -2.11
C SER A 208 -21.21 -26.21 -1.06
N ILE A 209 -22.09 -27.09 -1.48
CA ILE A 209 -22.74 -28.10 -0.62
C ILE A 209 -22.46 -29.47 -1.22
N ALA A 210 -21.89 -30.34 -0.40
CA ALA A 210 -21.75 -31.77 -0.71
C ALA A 210 -22.57 -32.58 0.30
N GLU A 211 -23.18 -33.67 -0.14
CA GLU A 211 -23.93 -34.59 0.72
C GLU A 211 -23.14 -35.88 0.95
N THR A 212 -23.21 -36.37 2.16
CA THR A 212 -22.78 -37.72 2.56
C THR A 212 -23.92 -38.42 3.27
N ASP A 213 -23.71 -39.70 3.68
CA ASP A 213 -24.73 -40.44 4.40
C ASP A 213 -25.10 -39.74 5.73
N ASN A 214 -26.28 -39.10 5.79
CA ASN A 214 -26.86 -38.36 6.91
C ASN A 214 -26.17 -37.03 7.28
N GLU A 215 -25.28 -36.48 6.43
CA GLU A 215 -24.58 -35.22 6.70
C GLU A 215 -24.54 -34.34 5.45
N LEU A 216 -24.56 -33.03 5.67
CA LEU A 216 -24.28 -32.03 4.64
C LEU A 216 -22.93 -31.37 4.96
N ILE A 217 -22.03 -31.42 4.01
CA ILE A 217 -20.74 -30.71 4.10
C ILE A 217 -20.90 -29.37 3.40
N LEU A 218 -20.70 -28.27 4.15
CA LEU A 218 -20.69 -26.92 3.63
C LEU A 218 -19.25 -26.46 3.48
N SER A 219 -18.89 -25.96 2.30
CA SER A 219 -17.59 -25.37 2.03
C SER A 219 -17.79 -24.02 1.38
N TRP A 220 -16.98 -23.03 1.75
CA TRP A 220 -17.00 -21.72 1.11
C TRP A 220 -15.60 -21.30 0.73
N GLU A 221 -15.52 -20.52 -0.34
CA GLU A 221 -14.30 -19.96 -0.88
C GLU A 221 -14.46 -18.46 -1.13
N GLU A 222 -13.37 -17.72 -0.98
CA GLU A 222 -13.31 -16.29 -1.22
C GLU A 222 -11.93 -15.91 -1.75
N ASN A 223 -11.86 -14.84 -2.55
CA ASN A 223 -10.60 -14.20 -2.96
C ASN A 223 -10.69 -12.71 -2.64
N VAL A 224 -10.12 -12.31 -1.51
CA VAL A 224 -10.24 -10.96 -0.98
C VAL A 224 -8.87 -10.35 -0.69
N PRO A 225 -8.68 -9.02 -0.86
CA PRO A 225 -7.41 -8.35 -0.64
C PRO A 225 -7.09 -8.10 0.85
N TRP A 226 -8.01 -8.43 1.73
CA TRP A 226 -7.85 -8.30 3.19
C TRP A 226 -7.75 -9.67 3.85
N THR A 227 -7.07 -9.71 4.98
CA THR A 227 -7.03 -10.91 5.83
C THR A 227 -8.11 -10.84 6.88
N ASN A 228 -9.00 -11.83 6.90
CA ASN A 228 -10.06 -11.95 7.90
C ASN A 228 -9.70 -13.11 8.84
N TYR A 229 -9.23 -12.79 10.06
CA TYR A 229 -8.79 -13.79 11.04
C TYR A 229 -9.84 -14.16 12.08
N THR A 230 -11.03 -13.57 12.02
CA THR A 230 -12.12 -13.84 12.97
C THR A 230 -13.39 -14.19 12.22
N TYR A 231 -13.75 -15.45 12.28
CA TYR A 231 -15.08 -15.95 11.95
C TYR A 231 -15.91 -16.11 13.20
#